data_3bb4e1a4fb83e61eac7bc8de90a7dee9
#
_entry.id   3bb4e1a4fb83e61eac7bc8de90a7dee9
#
_cell.length_a   1.000
_cell.length_b   1.000
_cell.length_c   1.000
_cell.angle_alpha   90.00
_cell.angle_beta   90.00
_cell.angle_gamma   90.00
#
_symmetry.space_group_name_H-M   'P 1'
#
loop_
_entity.id
_entity.type
_entity.pdbx_description
1 polymer ?
#
loop_
_entity_poly.entity_id
_entity_poly.type
_entity_poly.pdbx_seq_one_letter_code
_entity_poly.pdbx_strand_id
1 'polypeptide(L)'
;PITLKEPAVEQSCRMTLDDRPYYNPSAVPFCLEQPLSVPDEPTFGQRKQTEANPLMRIAPGYPASQTFSILFEAALNRTFEELENWKRGDDLRPLLYLLAGHCYKAGIPEEEAVRQVMMHYYREADEQLVRMTLHNLYRECKGFGTRSSMTRDQITAFRLEEFMNRRYEFRWNTVLGELEFRQRDSIHFHFRPADQRVRSSIGQNALKEGISVWDRDVARYLNSDAIPLYNPVEEYLNSTGHWDGKDRIRALADLVPCNNPYWRELFYRWFLSMTAHWQNIDRQHGNNTSPLLVGAQGYRKSTFCRILLPPELRFGYTDSIDFKSKQDAERSLGRFFLINIDEFDQISVNQQGFLKHLLQKPVANLRKPYGTAIQEIRRYASFIATSNQKD
;
A
#
# COMPACT_ATOMS: atom_id res chain seq x y z
N PRO A 1 -28.67 2.54 -20.41
CA PRO A 1 -28.64 3.10 -19.07
C PRO A 1 -29.08 2.04 -18.08
N ILE A 2 -28.15 1.61 -17.26
CA ILE A 2 -28.46 0.71 -16.16
C ILE A 2 -29.06 1.58 -15.07
N THR A 3 -30.37 1.50 -14.88
CA THR A 3 -31.02 2.13 -13.73
C THR A 3 -30.70 1.26 -12.53
N LEU A 4 -29.69 1.67 -11.77
CA LEU A 4 -29.45 1.04 -10.47
C LEU A 4 -30.64 1.40 -9.57
N LYS A 5 -31.37 0.41 -9.08
CA LYS A 5 -32.23 0.60 -7.93
C LYS A 5 -31.39 1.21 -6.82
N GLU A 6 -31.99 2.09 -6.06
CA GLU A 6 -31.37 2.88 -4.98
C GLU A 6 -29.93 2.48 -4.67
N PRO A 7 -28.95 3.33 -4.98
CA PRO A 7 -27.55 2.98 -4.74
C PRO A 7 -27.42 2.64 -3.25
N ALA A 8 -26.93 1.47 -2.95
CA ALA A 8 -26.44 1.19 -1.61
C ALA A 8 -25.44 2.30 -1.24
N VAL A 9 -25.35 2.67 0.01
CA VAL A 9 -24.47 3.73 0.52
C VAL A 9 -23.05 3.57 -0.02
N GLU A 10 -22.61 2.35 -0.24
CA GLU A 10 -21.32 1.97 -0.84
C GLU A 10 -21.22 2.32 -2.34
N GLN A 11 -22.34 2.50 -3.03
CA GLN A 11 -22.37 2.90 -4.44
C GLN A 11 -22.42 4.41 -4.64
N SER A 12 -22.71 5.18 -3.62
CA SER A 12 -22.70 6.63 -3.66
C SER A 12 -21.32 7.21 -3.97
N CYS A 13 -20.25 6.45 -3.69
CA CYS A 13 -18.87 6.77 -4.08
C CYS A 13 -18.60 6.55 -5.58
N ARG A 14 -19.50 5.88 -6.29
CA ARG A 14 -19.46 5.74 -7.74
C ARG A 14 -20.21 6.86 -8.43
N MET A 15 -20.12 8.05 -7.88
CA MET A 15 -20.67 9.20 -8.56
C MET A 15 -20.03 9.31 -9.94
N THR A 16 -20.89 9.43 -10.92
CA THR A 16 -20.51 9.70 -12.28
C THR A 16 -19.61 10.94 -12.27
N LEU A 17 -18.51 10.89 -12.99
CA LEU A 17 -17.62 12.05 -13.20
C LEU A 17 -18.34 13.24 -13.83
N ASP A 18 -19.58 13.05 -14.21
CA ASP A 18 -20.48 14.04 -14.79
C ASP A 18 -21.71 14.20 -13.92
N ASP A 19 -22.01 15.41 -13.48
CA ASP A 19 -23.26 15.77 -12.76
C ASP A 19 -24.50 15.52 -13.60
N ARG A 20 -24.35 15.43 -14.91
CA ARG A 20 -25.39 15.13 -15.87
C ARG A 20 -24.93 13.97 -16.74
N PRO A 21 -25.02 12.72 -16.25
CA PRO A 21 -24.72 11.58 -17.07
C PRO A 21 -25.57 11.63 -18.34
N TYR A 22 -24.96 11.27 -19.48
CA TYR A 22 -25.69 11.25 -20.72
C TYR A 22 -27.00 10.46 -20.56
N TYR A 23 -28.12 11.17 -20.63
CA TYR A 23 -29.45 10.58 -20.56
C TYR A 23 -30.03 10.56 -21.95
N ASN A 24 -30.31 9.38 -22.46
CA ASN A 24 -31.08 9.23 -23.68
C ASN A 24 -32.58 9.08 -23.30
N PRO A 25 -33.40 10.12 -23.51
CA PRO A 25 -34.83 10.05 -23.14
C PRO A 25 -35.61 9.02 -23.95
N SER A 26 -35.06 8.55 -25.09
CA SER A 26 -35.67 7.51 -25.93
C SER A 26 -35.20 6.10 -25.57
N ALA A 27 -34.28 5.94 -24.61
CA ALA A 27 -33.84 4.63 -24.20
C ALA A 27 -34.90 3.95 -23.34
N VAL A 28 -35.34 2.78 -23.78
CA VAL A 28 -36.22 1.94 -22.96
C VAL A 28 -35.42 1.47 -21.74
N PRO A 29 -35.95 1.66 -20.52
CA PRO A 29 -35.30 1.15 -19.33
C PRO A 29 -35.08 -0.35 -19.45
N PHE A 30 -33.87 -0.82 -19.25
CA PHE A 30 -33.60 -2.23 -19.15
C PHE A 30 -34.14 -2.74 -17.79
N CYS A 31 -35.31 -3.37 -17.82
CA CYS A 31 -35.84 -4.08 -16.66
C CYS A 31 -35.36 -5.53 -16.71
N LEU A 32 -34.59 -5.94 -15.71
CA LEU A 32 -34.41 -7.35 -15.45
C LEU A 32 -35.73 -7.91 -14.93
N GLU A 33 -36.50 -8.61 -15.78
CA GLU A 33 -37.77 -9.26 -15.39
C GLU A 33 -37.54 -10.40 -14.42
N GLN A 34 -36.32 -10.92 -14.37
CA GLN A 34 -35.88 -11.87 -13.35
C GLN A 34 -34.60 -11.35 -12.70
N PRO A 35 -34.43 -11.44 -11.37
CA PRO A 35 -33.16 -11.25 -10.78
C PRO A 35 -32.20 -12.21 -11.50
N LEU A 36 -31.07 -11.69 -12.02
CA LEU A 36 -29.98 -12.56 -12.44
C LEU A 36 -29.79 -13.54 -11.30
N SER A 37 -30.10 -14.82 -11.54
CA SER A 37 -29.63 -15.86 -10.64
C SER A 37 -28.13 -15.66 -10.62
N VAL A 38 -27.63 -15.13 -9.52
CA VAL A 38 -26.21 -15.17 -9.23
C VAL A 38 -25.89 -16.64 -9.48
N PRO A 39 -25.02 -17.01 -10.44
CA PRO A 39 -24.58 -18.40 -10.57
C PRO A 39 -24.18 -18.76 -9.14
N ASP A 40 -24.78 -19.85 -8.61
CA ASP A 40 -24.39 -20.36 -7.30
C ASP A 40 -22.89 -20.20 -7.23
N GLU A 41 -22.43 -19.40 -6.27
CA GLU A 41 -21.01 -19.14 -6.11
C GLU A 41 -20.31 -20.45 -6.40
N PRO A 42 -19.30 -20.48 -7.31
CA PRO A 42 -18.60 -21.74 -7.54
C PRO A 42 -18.30 -22.22 -6.15
N THR A 43 -18.76 -23.40 -5.82
CA THR A 43 -18.67 -24.03 -4.51
C THR A 43 -17.18 -24.24 -4.17
N PHE A 44 -16.48 -23.16 -4.04
CA PHE A 44 -15.36 -23.03 -3.13
C PHE A 44 -16.01 -23.19 -1.76
N GLY A 45 -15.88 -24.41 -1.26
CA GLY A 45 -16.63 -24.98 -0.18
C GLY A 45 -16.99 -23.91 0.83
N GLN A 46 -18.26 -23.86 1.15
CA GLN A 46 -18.83 -22.91 2.10
C GLN A 46 -17.78 -22.63 3.17
N ARG A 47 -17.06 -21.53 3.02
CA ARG A 47 -16.44 -20.93 4.17
C ARG A 47 -17.63 -20.52 5.01
N LYS A 48 -18.02 -21.43 5.93
CA LYS A 48 -18.67 -21.00 7.13
C LYS A 48 -17.92 -19.73 7.49
N GLN A 49 -18.62 -18.64 7.67
CA GLN A 49 -18.11 -17.48 8.40
C GLN A 49 -17.80 -17.96 9.82
N THR A 50 -16.79 -18.78 9.93
CA THR A 50 -15.95 -18.82 11.10
C THR A 50 -15.35 -17.42 11.10
N GLU A 51 -15.70 -16.65 12.11
CA GLU A 51 -15.03 -15.40 12.47
C GLU A 51 -13.59 -15.55 12.05
N ALA A 52 -13.16 -14.71 11.09
CA ALA A 52 -11.89 -14.90 10.43
C ALA A 52 -10.84 -14.84 11.53
N ASN A 53 -10.32 -16.00 11.89
CA ASN A 53 -9.28 -16.12 12.90
C ASN A 53 -8.17 -15.17 12.46
N PRO A 54 -7.90 -14.07 13.19
CA PRO A 54 -6.90 -13.07 12.79
C PRO A 54 -5.53 -13.67 12.52
N LEU A 55 -5.27 -14.89 13.01
CA LEU A 55 -4.06 -15.67 12.76
C LEU A 55 -3.94 -16.22 11.33
N MET A 56 -5.02 -16.24 10.52
CA MET A 56 -4.95 -16.67 9.12
C MET A 56 -4.48 -15.56 8.16
N ARG A 57 -4.04 -14.41 8.64
CA ARG A 57 -3.28 -13.45 7.84
C ARG A 57 -1.79 -13.83 7.78
N ILE A 58 -1.52 -15.06 7.43
CA ILE A 58 -0.17 -15.45 7.00
C ILE A 58 0.00 -14.84 5.61
N ALA A 59 1.04 -14.02 5.46
CA ALA A 59 1.44 -13.54 4.15
C ALA A 59 1.52 -14.73 3.17
N PRO A 60 0.92 -14.64 1.98
CA PRO A 60 1.03 -15.70 1.00
C PRO A 60 2.50 -15.86 0.63
N GLY A 61 3.08 -17.02 0.85
CA GLY A 61 4.46 -17.28 0.44
C GLY A 61 5.28 -18.25 1.30
N TYR A 62 4.73 -18.80 2.37
CA TYR A 62 5.47 -19.80 3.15
C TYR A 62 5.19 -21.24 2.67
N PRO A 63 6.06 -21.86 1.85
CA PRO A 63 5.98 -23.30 1.59
C PRO A 63 6.44 -24.12 2.82
N ALA A 64 6.78 -23.47 3.90
CA ALA A 64 7.42 -24.02 5.08
C ALA A 64 6.47 -24.72 6.06
N SER A 65 5.16 -24.72 5.82
CA SER A 65 4.20 -25.23 6.80
C SER A 65 4.46 -26.69 7.24
N GLN A 66 4.85 -27.56 6.31
CA GLN A 66 5.16 -28.95 6.66
C GLN A 66 6.46 -29.09 7.46
N THR A 67 7.51 -28.37 7.09
CA THR A 67 8.79 -28.43 7.80
C THR A 67 8.67 -27.89 9.22
N PHE A 68 7.98 -26.77 9.40
CA PHE A 68 7.78 -26.21 10.73
C PHE A 68 6.84 -27.03 11.59
N SER A 69 5.83 -27.68 11.03
CA SER A 69 4.97 -28.61 11.78
C SER A 69 5.79 -29.78 12.35
N ILE A 70 6.69 -30.37 11.55
CA ILE A 70 7.57 -31.47 12.03
C ILE A 70 8.50 -30.96 13.13
N LEU A 71 9.10 -29.79 12.97
CA LEU A 71 9.98 -29.20 13.99
C LEU A 71 9.21 -28.85 15.27
N PHE A 72 7.99 -28.37 15.11
CA PHE A 72 7.11 -28.05 16.24
C PHE A 72 6.70 -29.29 17.02
N GLU A 73 6.29 -30.36 16.33
CA GLU A 73 5.97 -31.64 16.97
C GLU A 73 7.17 -32.20 17.75
N ALA A 74 8.37 -32.10 17.16
CA ALA A 74 9.59 -32.52 17.88
C ALA A 74 9.88 -31.63 19.11
N ALA A 75 9.62 -30.33 19.03
CA ALA A 75 9.76 -29.40 20.15
C ALA A 75 8.70 -29.68 21.22
N LEU A 76 7.47 -29.96 20.81
CA LEU A 76 6.37 -30.30 21.72
C LEU A 76 6.62 -31.60 22.48
N ASN A 77 7.08 -32.66 21.80
CA ASN A 77 7.42 -33.91 22.42
C ASN A 77 8.50 -33.73 23.48
N ARG A 78 9.55 -32.98 23.20
CA ARG A 78 10.58 -32.65 24.21
C ARG A 78 10.03 -31.86 25.38
N THR A 79 9.08 -30.97 25.12
CA THR A 79 8.43 -30.22 26.20
C THR A 79 7.67 -31.16 27.13
N PHE A 80 6.98 -32.16 26.59
CA PHE A 80 6.30 -33.17 27.41
C PHE A 80 7.26 -34.10 28.14
N GLU A 81 8.40 -34.43 27.56
CA GLU A 81 9.45 -35.19 28.27
C GLU A 81 9.98 -34.43 29.49
N GLU A 82 10.09 -33.10 29.42
CA GLU A 82 10.53 -32.26 30.55
C GLU A 82 9.41 -31.95 31.54
N LEU A 83 8.14 -32.01 31.11
CA LEU A 83 6.94 -31.77 31.91
C LEU A 83 6.23 -33.11 32.25
N GLU A 84 6.88 -34.01 32.97
CA GLU A 84 6.44 -35.37 33.23
C GLU A 84 4.98 -35.53 33.72
N ASN A 85 4.39 -34.49 34.34
CA ASN A 85 3.07 -34.56 34.96
C ASN A 85 2.03 -33.59 34.36
N TRP A 86 2.37 -32.84 33.29
CA TRP A 86 1.43 -31.90 32.70
C TRP A 86 0.34 -32.64 31.90
N LYS A 87 -0.92 -32.27 32.15
CA LYS A 87 -2.08 -32.83 31.43
C LYS A 87 -2.83 -31.71 30.70
N ARG A 88 -3.48 -32.08 29.62
CA ARG A 88 -4.33 -31.16 28.89
C ARG A 88 -5.47 -30.66 29.81
N GLY A 89 -5.57 -29.34 29.97
CA GLY A 89 -6.48 -28.68 30.92
C GLY A 89 -5.78 -28.08 32.14
N ASP A 90 -4.49 -28.37 32.35
CA ASP A 90 -3.68 -27.70 33.37
C ASP A 90 -3.30 -26.27 32.88
N ASP A 91 -2.68 -25.50 33.82
CA ASP A 91 -2.15 -24.16 33.44
C ASP A 91 -1.17 -24.28 32.26
N LEU A 92 -1.47 -23.55 31.21
CA LEU A 92 -0.70 -23.59 29.97
C LEU A 92 0.64 -22.85 30.06
N ARG A 93 0.85 -21.99 31.04
CA ARG A 93 2.04 -21.14 31.17
C ARG A 93 3.35 -21.92 31.28
N PRO A 94 3.47 -22.96 32.09
CA PRO A 94 4.70 -23.77 32.17
C PRO A 94 5.03 -24.46 30.85
N LEU A 95 3.99 -24.96 30.15
CA LEU A 95 4.13 -25.58 28.84
C LEU A 95 4.59 -24.54 27.81
N LEU A 96 3.96 -23.37 27.73
CA LEU A 96 4.33 -22.31 26.82
C LEU A 96 5.76 -21.83 27.01
N TYR A 97 6.19 -21.74 28.27
CA TYR A 97 7.54 -21.29 28.60
C TYR A 97 8.60 -22.26 28.07
N LEU A 98 8.48 -23.55 28.32
CA LEU A 98 9.43 -24.55 27.83
C LEU A 98 9.34 -24.74 26.33
N LEU A 99 8.11 -24.80 25.80
CA LEU A 99 7.86 -24.98 24.36
C LEU A 99 8.47 -23.84 23.54
N ALA A 100 8.33 -22.59 24.00
CA ALA A 100 8.94 -21.45 23.32
C ALA A 100 10.46 -21.57 23.21
N GLY A 101 11.12 -22.03 24.31
CA GLY A 101 12.55 -22.31 24.31
C GLY A 101 12.96 -23.42 23.35
N HIS A 102 12.17 -24.50 23.27
CA HIS A 102 12.40 -25.59 22.34
C HIS A 102 12.14 -25.16 20.86
N CYS A 103 11.08 -24.43 20.61
CA CYS A 103 10.79 -23.86 19.29
C CYS A 103 11.92 -22.93 18.81
N TYR A 104 12.42 -22.07 19.70
CA TYR A 104 13.54 -21.19 19.39
C TYR A 104 14.81 -21.98 19.02
N LYS A 105 15.18 -22.99 19.83
CA LYS A 105 16.34 -23.85 19.56
C LYS A 105 16.14 -24.72 18.32
N ALA A 106 14.89 -25.08 17.99
CA ALA A 106 14.57 -25.79 16.76
C ALA A 106 14.64 -24.90 15.53
N GLY A 107 14.70 -23.57 15.67
CA GLY A 107 14.78 -22.62 14.57
C GLY A 107 13.44 -22.28 13.97
N ILE A 108 12.36 -22.39 14.75
CA ILE A 108 11.03 -21.99 14.32
C ILE A 108 10.89 -20.46 14.55
N PRO A 109 10.50 -19.66 13.54
CA PRO A 109 10.23 -18.25 13.71
C PRO A 109 9.11 -17.99 14.73
N GLU A 110 9.14 -16.84 15.43
CA GLU A 110 8.19 -16.50 16.49
C GLU A 110 6.73 -16.59 16.01
N GLU A 111 6.39 -15.93 14.90
CA GLU A 111 5.02 -15.95 14.37
C GLU A 111 4.54 -17.35 14.00
N GLU A 112 5.43 -18.17 13.47
CA GLU A 112 5.12 -19.55 13.14
C GLU A 112 4.92 -20.40 14.40
N ALA A 113 5.72 -20.18 15.44
CA ALA A 113 5.55 -20.84 16.73
C ALA A 113 4.21 -20.46 17.38
N VAL A 114 3.85 -19.17 17.36
CA VAL A 114 2.52 -18.70 17.82
C VAL A 114 1.41 -19.41 17.04
N ARG A 115 1.53 -19.47 15.71
CA ARG A 115 0.53 -20.13 14.85
C ARG A 115 0.36 -21.61 15.20
N GLN A 116 1.47 -22.32 15.37
CA GLN A 116 1.44 -23.76 15.71
C GLN A 116 0.83 -23.98 17.11
N VAL A 117 1.20 -23.17 18.11
CA VAL A 117 0.59 -23.23 19.45
C VAL A 117 -0.92 -23.00 19.37
N MET A 118 -1.36 -21.99 18.64
CA MET A 118 -2.79 -21.70 18.50
C MET A 118 -3.54 -22.79 17.75
N MET A 119 -2.91 -23.45 16.78
CA MET A 119 -3.54 -24.60 16.10
C MET A 119 -3.75 -25.80 17.05
N HIS A 120 -2.80 -26.04 17.97
CA HIS A 120 -2.86 -27.19 18.89
C HIS A 120 -3.71 -26.92 20.13
N TYR A 121 -3.74 -25.67 20.60
CA TYR A 121 -4.34 -25.27 21.88
C TYR A 121 -5.38 -24.15 21.74
N TYR A 122 -6.06 -24.00 20.59
CA TYR A 122 -6.97 -22.88 20.31
C TYR A 122 -8.14 -22.74 21.29
N ARG A 123 -8.52 -23.82 22.00
CA ARG A 123 -9.60 -23.82 23.00
C ARG A 123 -9.10 -23.43 24.39
N GLU A 124 -7.83 -23.57 24.66
CA GLU A 124 -7.23 -23.50 26.00
C GLU A 124 -6.28 -22.28 26.09
N ALA A 125 -5.81 -21.78 24.95
CA ALA A 125 -4.84 -20.72 24.87
C ALA A 125 -5.48 -19.36 24.56
N ASP A 126 -5.18 -18.38 25.39
CA ASP A 126 -5.39 -16.97 25.04
C ASP A 126 -4.27 -16.49 24.11
N GLU A 127 -4.62 -15.96 22.97
CA GLU A 127 -3.67 -15.50 21.95
C GLU A 127 -2.71 -14.43 22.50
N GLN A 128 -3.21 -13.50 23.33
CA GLN A 128 -2.37 -12.45 23.90
C GLN A 128 -1.32 -13.04 24.85
N LEU A 129 -1.73 -14.01 25.67
CA LEU A 129 -0.82 -14.71 26.56
C LEU A 129 0.25 -15.48 25.78
N VAL A 130 -0.13 -16.18 24.72
CA VAL A 130 0.80 -16.93 23.86
C VAL A 130 1.81 -15.97 23.22
N ARG A 131 1.33 -14.92 22.57
CA ARG A 131 2.19 -13.91 21.92
C ARG A 131 3.16 -13.28 22.91
N MET A 132 2.69 -12.84 24.06
CA MET A 132 3.52 -12.23 25.11
C MET A 132 4.60 -13.18 25.61
N THR A 133 4.22 -14.42 25.89
CA THR A 133 5.14 -15.43 26.44
C THR A 133 6.22 -15.80 25.42
N LEU A 134 5.83 -16.07 24.17
CA LEU A 134 6.77 -16.41 23.11
C LEU A 134 7.69 -15.22 22.81
N HIS A 135 7.13 -14.02 22.67
CA HIS A 135 7.91 -12.81 22.42
C HIS A 135 9.02 -12.58 23.46
N ASN A 136 8.67 -12.63 24.73
CA ASN A 136 9.65 -12.43 25.82
C ASN A 136 10.77 -13.47 25.76
N LEU A 137 10.42 -14.73 25.58
CA LEU A 137 11.40 -15.80 25.52
C LEU A 137 12.28 -15.75 24.27
N TYR A 138 11.72 -15.42 23.13
CA TYR A 138 12.51 -15.27 21.90
C TYR A 138 13.52 -14.12 21.99
N ARG A 139 13.25 -13.10 22.79
CA ARG A 139 14.21 -12.03 23.09
C ARG A 139 15.31 -12.43 24.06
N GLU A 140 15.01 -13.28 25.02
CA GLU A 140 15.95 -13.68 26.08
C GLU A 140 16.80 -14.89 25.68
N CYS A 141 16.27 -15.78 24.85
CA CYS A 141 16.95 -16.99 24.41
C CYS A 141 18.15 -16.72 23.51
N LYS A 142 19.17 -17.56 23.62
CA LYS A 142 20.34 -17.58 22.74
C LYS A 142 20.41 -18.93 22.00
N GLY A 143 20.99 -18.92 20.79
CA GLY A 143 21.21 -20.14 20.02
C GLY A 143 19.98 -20.57 19.20
N PHE A 144 19.40 -19.64 18.48
CA PHE A 144 18.33 -19.93 17.52
C PHE A 144 18.78 -21.00 16.51
N GLY A 145 17.96 -22.03 16.32
CA GLY A 145 18.22 -23.10 15.37
C GLY A 145 19.38 -24.05 15.72
N THR A 146 19.94 -23.98 16.94
CA THR A 146 21.06 -24.87 17.34
C THR A 146 20.72 -26.35 17.38
N ARG A 147 19.43 -26.70 17.45
CA ARG A 147 18.91 -28.06 17.45
C ARG A 147 18.08 -28.38 16.20
N SER A 148 18.22 -27.58 15.15
CA SER A 148 17.47 -27.74 13.93
C SER A 148 18.11 -28.76 13.00
N SER A 149 17.28 -29.51 12.26
CA SER A 149 17.71 -30.30 11.11
C SER A 149 17.87 -29.46 9.83
N MET A 150 17.59 -28.16 9.91
CA MET A 150 17.72 -27.24 8.76
C MET A 150 19.18 -26.99 8.39
N THR A 151 19.41 -26.68 7.13
CA THR A 151 20.72 -26.26 6.67
C THR A 151 21.12 -24.91 7.27
N ARG A 152 22.41 -24.61 7.31
CA ARG A 152 22.93 -23.34 7.82
C ARG A 152 22.30 -22.13 7.09
N ASP A 153 22.10 -22.23 5.79
CA ASP A 153 21.51 -21.16 4.98
C ASP A 153 20.03 -20.95 5.32
N GLN A 154 19.28 -22.01 5.55
CA GLN A 154 17.89 -21.92 6.02
C GLN A 154 17.80 -21.24 7.37
N ILE A 155 18.63 -21.65 8.34
CA ILE A 155 18.68 -21.04 9.66
C ILE A 155 19.04 -19.54 9.56
N THR A 156 19.99 -19.20 8.69
CA THR A 156 20.40 -17.81 8.49
C THR A 156 19.24 -16.98 7.88
N ALA A 157 18.51 -17.53 6.93
CA ALA A 157 17.37 -16.85 6.32
C ALA A 157 16.27 -16.56 7.35
N PHE A 158 15.90 -17.55 8.17
CA PHE A 158 14.89 -17.34 9.22
C PHE A 158 15.34 -16.37 10.31
N ARG A 159 16.60 -16.44 10.73
CA ARG A 159 17.15 -15.47 11.69
C ARG A 159 17.14 -14.04 11.14
N LEU A 160 17.46 -13.89 9.86
CA LEU A 160 17.41 -12.58 9.20
C LEU A 160 15.98 -12.06 9.19
N GLU A 161 15.01 -12.89 8.79
CA GLU A 161 13.60 -12.50 8.76
C GLU A 161 13.08 -12.12 10.13
N GLU A 162 13.36 -12.93 11.18
CA GLU A 162 13.00 -12.62 12.56
C GLU A 162 13.61 -11.28 13.00
N PHE A 163 14.91 -11.08 12.73
CA PHE A 163 15.59 -9.83 13.01
C PHE A 163 14.94 -8.63 12.33
N MET A 164 14.60 -8.78 11.03
CA MET A 164 13.95 -7.73 10.25
C MET A 164 12.59 -7.37 10.84
N ASN A 165 11.74 -8.38 11.08
CA ASN A 165 10.39 -8.18 11.61
C ASN A 165 10.39 -7.63 13.03
N ARG A 166 11.36 -7.99 13.85
CA ARG A 166 11.49 -7.52 15.23
C ARG A 166 11.94 -6.06 15.32
N ARG A 167 12.88 -5.64 14.48
CA ARG A 167 13.50 -4.30 14.57
C ARG A 167 12.92 -3.27 13.65
N TYR A 168 12.38 -3.70 12.50
CA TYR A 168 11.96 -2.82 11.43
C TYR A 168 10.55 -3.14 11.01
N GLU A 169 9.93 -2.16 10.40
CA GLU A 169 8.71 -2.31 9.64
C GLU A 169 8.97 -1.74 8.25
N PHE A 170 8.68 -2.54 7.23
CA PHE A 170 8.92 -2.20 5.84
C PHE A 170 7.62 -2.15 5.06
N ARG A 171 7.60 -1.35 4.02
CA ARG A 171 6.53 -1.32 3.02
C ARG A 171 7.08 -0.89 1.68
N TRP A 172 6.52 -1.40 0.60
CA TRP A 172 6.87 -0.99 -0.74
C TRP A 172 5.87 0.04 -1.24
N ASN A 173 6.28 1.30 -1.36
CA ASN A 173 5.45 2.37 -1.89
C ASN A 173 5.29 2.18 -3.41
N THR A 174 4.07 1.79 -3.83
CA THR A 174 3.78 1.45 -5.22
C THR A 174 3.73 2.66 -6.15
N VAL A 175 3.49 3.86 -5.61
CA VAL A 175 3.47 5.12 -6.38
C VAL A 175 4.88 5.62 -6.63
N LEU A 176 5.70 5.68 -5.58
CA LEU A 176 7.08 6.15 -5.69
C LEU A 176 8.02 5.07 -6.26
N GLY A 177 7.63 3.79 -6.19
CA GLY A 177 8.47 2.66 -6.56
C GLY A 177 9.67 2.50 -5.61
N GLU A 178 9.48 2.84 -4.33
CA GLU A 178 10.54 2.90 -3.34
C GLU A 178 10.21 2.04 -2.12
N LEU A 179 11.24 1.43 -1.56
CA LEU A 179 11.13 0.76 -0.27
C LEU A 179 11.16 1.81 0.83
N GLU A 180 10.17 1.78 1.70
CA GLU A 180 10.09 2.60 2.90
C GLU A 180 10.22 1.74 4.15
N PHE A 181 10.78 2.30 5.20
CA PHE A 181 10.95 1.62 6.48
C PHE A 181 10.80 2.58 7.66
N ARG A 182 10.50 1.98 8.81
CA ARG A 182 10.67 2.60 10.13
C ARG A 182 11.25 1.61 11.12
N GLN A 183 11.91 2.09 12.16
CA GLN A 183 12.36 1.26 13.28
C GLN A 183 11.25 1.16 14.31
N ARG A 184 10.94 -0.05 14.77
CA ARG A 184 9.87 -0.27 15.75
C ARG A 184 10.16 0.38 17.10
N ASP A 185 11.42 0.35 17.53
CA ASP A 185 11.86 0.89 18.83
C ASP A 185 12.26 2.39 18.75
N SER A 186 11.90 3.09 17.66
CA SER A 186 12.26 4.50 17.47
C SER A 186 11.10 5.42 17.84
N ILE A 187 11.42 6.58 18.41
CA ILE A 187 10.48 7.69 18.59
C ILE A 187 10.00 8.29 17.25
N HIS A 188 10.66 7.94 16.15
CA HIS A 188 10.29 8.38 14.81
C HIS A 188 9.27 7.40 14.20
N PHE A 189 8.00 7.75 14.29
CA PHE A 189 6.90 6.90 13.80
C PHE A 189 6.70 6.96 12.29
N HIS A 190 7.36 7.87 11.59
CA HIS A 190 7.18 8.05 10.15
C HIS A 190 8.05 7.09 9.34
N PHE A 191 7.45 6.55 8.29
CA PHE A 191 8.19 5.82 7.29
C PHE A 191 9.11 6.77 6.50
N ARG A 192 10.29 6.29 6.16
CA ARG A 192 11.29 7.01 5.35
C ARG A 192 11.89 6.08 4.31
N PRO A 193 12.40 6.60 3.19
CA PRO A 193 13.03 5.78 2.16
C PRO A 193 14.18 4.95 2.72
N ALA A 194 14.23 3.67 2.32
CA ALA A 194 15.32 2.76 2.64
C ALA A 194 16.41 2.84 1.55
N ASP A 195 17.23 3.88 1.62
CA ASP A 195 18.37 4.09 0.74
C ASP A 195 19.48 3.06 0.95
N GLN A 196 20.53 3.11 0.14
CA GLN A 196 21.66 2.18 0.25
C GLN A 196 22.37 2.26 1.60
N ARG A 197 22.47 3.44 2.21
CA ARG A 197 23.06 3.62 3.53
C ARG A 197 22.28 2.90 4.61
N VAL A 198 20.96 2.99 4.56
CA VAL A 198 20.06 2.28 5.48
C VAL A 198 20.20 0.77 5.31
N ARG A 199 20.20 0.27 4.07
CA ARG A 199 20.36 -1.16 3.78
C ARG A 199 21.69 -1.70 4.33
N SER A 200 22.78 -0.98 4.13
CA SER A 200 24.09 -1.34 4.70
C SER A 200 24.08 -1.31 6.24
N SER A 201 23.39 -0.32 6.85
CA SER A 201 23.25 -0.24 8.31
C SER A 201 22.46 -1.42 8.87
N ILE A 202 21.41 -1.88 8.16
CA ILE A 202 20.65 -3.07 8.52
C ILE A 202 21.56 -4.31 8.53
N GLY A 203 22.34 -4.51 7.46
CA GLY A 203 23.30 -5.61 7.39
C GLY A 203 24.31 -5.59 8.54
N GLN A 204 24.87 -4.42 8.84
CA GLN A 204 25.78 -4.26 9.99
C GLN A 204 25.12 -4.57 11.34
N ASN A 205 23.86 -4.17 11.52
CA ASN A 205 23.13 -4.45 12.74
C ASN A 205 22.81 -5.95 12.90
N ALA A 206 22.49 -6.64 11.79
CA ALA A 206 22.31 -8.09 11.78
C ALA A 206 23.61 -8.82 12.17
N LEU A 207 24.76 -8.40 11.62
CA LEU A 207 26.08 -8.94 11.98
C LEU A 207 26.38 -8.75 13.48
N LYS A 208 26.07 -7.57 14.05
CA LYS A 208 26.27 -7.28 15.49
C LYS A 208 25.43 -8.18 16.38
N GLU A 209 24.27 -8.65 15.90
CA GLU A 209 23.43 -9.64 16.60
C GLU A 209 23.86 -11.10 16.32
N GLY A 210 25.00 -11.31 15.69
CA GLY A 210 25.56 -12.64 15.43
C GLY A 210 24.86 -13.39 14.30
N ILE A 211 24.21 -12.66 13.36
CA ILE A 211 23.61 -13.24 12.17
C ILE A 211 24.61 -13.07 11.02
N SER A 212 25.16 -14.17 10.52
CA SER A 212 26.16 -14.17 9.44
C SER A 212 25.46 -13.96 8.09
N VAL A 213 25.13 -12.73 7.74
CA VAL A 213 24.46 -12.36 6.49
C VAL A 213 25.36 -11.52 5.62
N TRP A 214 25.13 -11.62 4.30
CA TRP A 214 25.75 -10.76 3.29
C TRP A 214 24.74 -9.70 2.83
N ASP A 215 25.22 -8.60 2.28
CA ASP A 215 24.38 -7.55 1.71
C ASP A 215 23.37 -8.09 0.70
N ARG A 216 23.73 -9.14 -0.05
CA ARG A 216 22.83 -9.84 -0.99
C ARG A 216 21.65 -10.50 -0.30
N ASP A 217 21.82 -10.99 0.92
CA ASP A 217 20.76 -11.68 1.67
C ASP A 217 19.76 -10.66 2.21
N VAL A 218 20.26 -9.56 2.71
CA VAL A 218 19.45 -8.38 3.08
C VAL A 218 18.69 -7.86 1.86
N ALA A 219 19.36 -7.69 0.72
CA ALA A 219 18.73 -7.21 -0.51
C ALA A 219 17.66 -8.21 -1.02
N ARG A 220 17.92 -9.52 -0.91
CA ARG A 220 16.96 -10.55 -1.29
C ARG A 220 15.69 -10.47 -0.45
N TYR A 221 15.80 -10.32 0.86
CA TYR A 221 14.67 -10.14 1.75
C TYR A 221 13.89 -8.86 1.40
N LEU A 222 14.56 -7.74 1.28
CA LEU A 222 13.95 -6.44 1.01
C LEU A 222 13.29 -6.32 -0.38
N ASN A 223 13.64 -7.19 -1.32
CA ASN A 223 13.05 -7.26 -2.66
C ASN A 223 12.07 -8.43 -2.82
N SER A 224 11.76 -9.15 -1.74
CA SER A 224 10.81 -10.26 -1.77
C SER A 224 9.37 -9.79 -1.51
N ASP A 225 8.44 -10.71 -1.69
CA ASP A 225 7.01 -10.55 -1.38
C ASP A 225 6.70 -10.55 0.13
N ALA A 226 7.71 -10.80 0.97
CA ALA A 226 7.61 -10.58 2.41
C ALA A 226 7.36 -9.10 2.78
N ILE A 227 7.67 -8.18 1.86
CA ILE A 227 7.43 -6.75 2.06
C ILE A 227 6.04 -6.38 1.54
N PRO A 228 5.12 -5.88 2.41
CA PRO A 228 3.79 -5.52 1.99
C PRO A 228 3.78 -4.35 1.01
N LEU A 229 2.91 -4.42 0.03
CA LEU A 229 2.66 -3.31 -0.88
C LEU A 229 1.85 -2.23 -0.17
N TYR A 230 2.21 -0.99 -0.42
CA TYR A 230 1.60 0.19 0.16
C TYR A 230 1.24 1.19 -0.94
N ASN A 231 -0.03 1.58 -0.99
CA ASN A 231 -0.48 2.65 -1.86
C ASN A 231 -0.94 3.84 -1.00
N PRO A 232 -0.18 4.94 -0.95
CA PRO A 232 -0.51 6.09 -0.12
C PRO A 232 -1.84 6.76 -0.50
N VAL A 233 -2.24 6.66 -1.76
CA VAL A 233 -3.53 7.21 -2.22
C VAL A 233 -4.69 6.39 -1.70
N GLU A 234 -4.60 5.06 -1.81
CA GLU A 234 -5.65 4.16 -1.32
C GLU A 234 -5.80 4.27 0.20
N GLU A 235 -4.68 4.34 0.93
CA GLU A 235 -4.73 4.53 2.38
C GLU A 235 -5.38 5.87 2.76
N TYR A 236 -4.98 6.97 2.08
CA TYR A 236 -5.59 8.26 2.31
C TYR A 236 -7.10 8.23 2.04
N LEU A 237 -7.53 7.72 0.89
CA LEU A 237 -8.94 7.67 0.53
C LEU A 237 -9.76 6.78 1.49
N ASN A 238 -9.19 5.68 1.95
CA ASN A 238 -9.82 4.81 2.95
C ASN A 238 -9.91 5.46 4.33
N SER A 239 -9.02 6.38 4.65
CA SER A 239 -9.01 7.11 5.94
C SER A 239 -9.98 8.28 6.00
N THR A 240 -10.51 8.76 4.86
CA THR A 240 -11.34 9.98 4.82
C THR A 240 -12.76 9.81 5.39
N GLY A 241 -13.19 8.58 5.68
CA GLY A 241 -14.53 8.31 6.20
C GLY A 241 -15.65 8.55 5.19
N HIS A 242 -16.88 8.55 5.67
CA HIS A 242 -18.07 8.79 4.82
C HIS A 242 -18.24 10.27 4.50
N TRP A 243 -18.70 10.54 3.29
CA TRP A 243 -19.02 11.91 2.87
C TRP A 243 -20.17 12.49 3.69
N ASP A 244 -19.99 13.68 4.20
CA ASP A 244 -20.95 14.40 5.05
C ASP A 244 -21.97 15.26 4.28
N GLY A 245 -22.01 15.12 2.94
CA GLY A 245 -22.91 15.89 2.07
C GLY A 245 -22.44 17.29 1.71
N LYS A 246 -21.28 17.74 2.18
CA LYS A 246 -20.79 19.10 1.91
C LYS A 246 -19.93 19.16 0.66
N ASP A 247 -20.25 20.07 -0.24
CA ASP A 247 -19.47 20.34 -1.46
C ASP A 247 -18.25 21.21 -1.16
N ARG A 248 -17.15 20.56 -0.78
CA ARG A 248 -15.89 21.28 -0.47
C ARG A 248 -15.13 21.69 -1.72
N ILE A 249 -15.36 21.00 -2.86
CA ILE A 249 -14.66 21.31 -4.09
C ILE A 249 -15.14 22.65 -4.67
N ARG A 250 -16.45 22.86 -4.71
CA ARG A 250 -16.99 24.13 -5.17
C ARG A 250 -16.67 25.26 -4.18
N ALA A 251 -16.70 24.99 -2.88
CA ALA A 251 -16.26 25.96 -1.88
C ALA A 251 -14.77 26.34 -2.03
N LEU A 252 -13.91 25.37 -2.42
CA LEU A 252 -12.51 25.64 -2.70
C LEU A 252 -12.34 26.48 -3.98
N ALA A 253 -13.14 26.21 -5.02
CA ALA A 253 -13.15 27.00 -6.25
C ALA A 253 -13.55 28.47 -5.98
N ASP A 254 -14.51 28.69 -5.09
CA ASP A 254 -15.01 30.02 -4.71
C ASP A 254 -13.96 30.89 -3.97
N LEU A 255 -12.88 30.27 -3.45
CA LEU A 255 -11.77 31.03 -2.86
C LEU A 255 -10.88 31.72 -3.90
N VAL A 256 -10.99 31.37 -5.16
CA VAL A 256 -10.22 31.97 -6.25
C VAL A 256 -11.06 33.10 -6.87
N PRO A 257 -10.65 34.38 -6.71
CA PRO A 257 -11.32 35.49 -7.38
C PRO A 257 -11.22 35.32 -8.89
N CYS A 258 -12.32 35.06 -9.56
CA CYS A 258 -12.33 34.76 -10.99
C CYS A 258 -13.51 35.40 -11.69
N ASN A 259 -13.26 35.99 -12.86
CA ASN A 259 -14.29 36.61 -13.71
C ASN A 259 -14.94 35.61 -14.67
N ASN A 260 -14.43 34.35 -14.73
CA ASN A 260 -15.00 33.33 -15.62
C ASN A 260 -16.24 32.71 -14.95
N PRO A 261 -17.44 32.86 -15.54
CA PRO A 261 -18.68 32.34 -14.96
C PRO A 261 -18.71 30.82 -14.88
N TYR A 262 -17.89 30.14 -15.66
CA TYR A 262 -17.82 28.67 -15.70
C TYR A 262 -16.73 28.11 -14.78
N TRP A 263 -15.91 28.95 -14.14
CA TRP A 263 -14.77 28.54 -13.32
C TRP A 263 -15.14 27.48 -12.29
N ARG A 264 -16.18 27.75 -11.53
CA ARG A 264 -16.62 26.90 -10.41
C ARG A 264 -16.97 25.49 -10.87
N GLU A 265 -17.71 25.35 -11.98
CA GLU A 265 -18.11 24.06 -12.53
C GLU A 265 -16.97 23.34 -13.26
N LEU A 266 -16.15 24.06 -14.00
CA LEU A 266 -14.99 23.48 -14.68
C LEU A 266 -13.94 22.99 -13.69
N PHE A 267 -13.69 23.76 -12.62
CA PHE A 267 -12.80 23.35 -11.55
C PHE A 267 -13.32 22.11 -10.82
N TYR A 268 -14.62 22.05 -10.53
CA TYR A 268 -15.26 20.90 -9.90
C TYR A 268 -15.05 19.63 -10.75
N ARG A 269 -15.36 19.68 -12.03
CA ARG A 269 -15.18 18.54 -12.95
C ARG A 269 -13.72 18.11 -13.09
N TRP A 270 -12.82 19.07 -13.20
CA TRP A 270 -11.40 18.79 -13.26
C TRP A 270 -10.91 18.10 -11.99
N PHE A 271 -11.34 18.55 -10.83
CA PHE A 271 -10.95 17.97 -9.54
C PHE A 271 -11.49 16.54 -9.38
N LEU A 272 -12.73 16.30 -9.77
CA LEU A 272 -13.31 14.95 -9.81
C LEU A 272 -12.54 14.02 -10.74
N SER A 273 -12.17 14.48 -11.92
CA SER A 273 -11.35 13.72 -12.87
C SER A 273 -9.97 13.40 -12.27
N MET A 274 -9.35 14.33 -11.57
CA MET A 274 -8.09 14.10 -10.86
C MET A 274 -8.24 12.98 -9.82
N THR A 275 -9.27 13.02 -9.00
CA THR A 275 -9.50 11.98 -7.98
C THR A 275 -9.91 10.63 -8.59
N ALA A 276 -10.57 10.62 -9.73
CA ALA A 276 -10.89 9.41 -10.47
C ALA A 276 -9.62 8.68 -10.98
N HIS A 277 -8.61 9.43 -11.42
CA HIS A 277 -7.31 8.87 -11.75
C HIS A 277 -6.62 8.29 -10.50
N TRP A 278 -6.74 8.94 -9.35
CA TRP A 278 -6.21 8.43 -8.09
C TRP A 278 -6.87 7.12 -7.66
N GLN A 279 -8.15 6.93 -7.97
CA GLN A 279 -8.89 5.69 -7.69
C GLN A 279 -8.77 4.65 -8.81
N ASN A 280 -8.10 4.99 -9.93
CA ASN A 280 -8.00 4.13 -11.09
C ASN A 280 -9.37 3.75 -11.71
N ILE A 281 -10.35 4.63 -11.57
CA ILE A 281 -11.70 4.45 -12.11
C ILE A 281 -11.70 4.70 -13.62
N ASP A 282 -11.02 5.76 -14.07
CA ASP A 282 -10.91 6.08 -15.50
C ASP A 282 -9.53 5.66 -16.02
N ARG A 283 -9.53 4.67 -16.90
CA ARG A 283 -8.35 4.18 -17.62
C ARG A 283 -8.38 4.48 -19.11
N GLN A 284 -9.47 5.07 -19.59
CA GLN A 284 -9.68 5.30 -21.03
C GLN A 284 -9.37 6.74 -21.43
N HIS A 285 -9.50 7.68 -20.48
CA HIS A 285 -9.33 9.09 -20.75
C HIS A 285 -8.27 9.71 -19.87
N GLY A 286 -7.53 10.65 -20.40
CA GLY A 286 -6.72 11.56 -19.60
C GLY A 286 -7.56 12.68 -18.99
N ASN A 287 -7.04 13.40 -18.00
CA ASN A 287 -7.66 14.64 -17.55
C ASN A 287 -7.31 15.75 -18.58
N ASN A 288 -8.15 15.85 -19.62
CA ASN A 288 -7.88 16.67 -20.81
C ASN A 288 -7.98 18.17 -20.55
N THR A 289 -8.63 18.56 -19.49
CA THR A 289 -8.74 19.96 -19.06
C THR A 289 -7.72 20.25 -17.98
N SER A 290 -7.23 21.47 -17.95
CA SER A 290 -6.29 21.94 -16.94
C SER A 290 -6.64 23.37 -16.57
N PRO A 291 -6.85 23.69 -15.29
CA PRO A 291 -7.02 25.07 -14.86
C PRO A 291 -5.76 25.88 -15.15
N LEU A 292 -5.92 27.09 -15.67
CA LEU A 292 -4.85 28.07 -15.81
C LEU A 292 -5.16 29.28 -14.94
N LEU A 293 -4.34 29.52 -13.92
CA LEU A 293 -4.45 30.65 -13.03
C LEU A 293 -3.61 31.83 -13.56
N VAL A 294 -4.26 32.83 -14.08
CA VAL A 294 -3.61 34.04 -14.60
C VAL A 294 -3.78 35.20 -13.61
N GLY A 295 -2.70 35.91 -13.35
CA GLY A 295 -2.75 37.08 -12.47
C GLY A 295 -1.36 37.59 -12.15
N ALA A 296 -1.25 38.80 -11.58
CA ALA A 296 0.03 39.42 -11.26
C ALA A 296 0.89 38.56 -10.33
N GLN A 297 2.18 38.79 -10.33
CA GLN A 297 3.13 38.17 -9.42
C GLN A 297 2.75 38.49 -7.96
N GLY A 298 2.96 37.55 -7.05
CA GLY A 298 2.66 37.71 -5.61
C GLY A 298 1.24 37.28 -5.20
N TYR A 299 0.32 36.98 -6.11
CA TYR A 299 -1.04 36.49 -5.78
C TYR A 299 -1.11 35.06 -5.28
N ARG A 300 0.01 34.46 -4.91
CA ARG A 300 0.11 33.11 -4.30
C ARG A 300 -0.49 31.97 -5.15
N LYS A 301 -0.50 32.12 -6.49
CA LYS A 301 -1.04 31.11 -7.41
C LYS A 301 -0.40 29.73 -7.20
N SER A 302 0.93 29.66 -7.21
CA SER A 302 1.67 28.40 -7.02
C SER A 302 1.49 27.83 -5.60
N THR A 303 1.28 28.71 -4.59
CA THR A 303 0.91 28.27 -3.22
C THR A 303 -0.45 27.59 -3.22
N PHE A 304 -1.45 28.18 -3.90
CA PHE A 304 -2.77 27.58 -4.06
C PHE A 304 -2.68 26.20 -4.72
N CYS A 305 -1.92 26.07 -5.82
CA CYS A 305 -1.73 24.79 -6.49
C CYS A 305 -1.17 23.71 -5.54
N ARG A 306 -0.22 24.08 -4.70
CA ARG A 306 0.41 23.14 -3.75
C ARG A 306 -0.53 22.67 -2.64
N ILE A 307 -1.41 23.54 -2.15
CA ILE A 307 -2.35 23.20 -1.07
C ILE A 307 -3.58 22.42 -1.55
N LEU A 308 -3.78 22.27 -2.86
CA LEU A 308 -4.85 21.41 -3.41
C LEU A 308 -4.67 19.95 -3.00
N LEU A 309 -3.43 19.51 -2.80
CA LEU A 309 -3.16 18.19 -2.27
C LEU A 309 -3.21 18.21 -0.74
N PRO A 310 -3.85 17.21 -0.12
CA PRO A 310 -3.81 17.04 1.33
C PRO A 310 -2.36 16.83 1.82
N PRO A 311 -2.06 17.16 3.07
CA PRO A 311 -0.69 17.06 3.62
C PRO A 311 -0.04 15.71 3.38
N GLU A 312 -0.80 14.63 3.49
CA GLU A 312 -0.36 13.24 3.34
C GLU A 312 0.07 12.90 1.90
N LEU A 313 -0.51 13.59 0.92
CA LEU A 313 -0.24 13.37 -0.51
C LEU A 313 0.62 14.47 -1.15
N ARG A 314 1.11 15.45 -0.39
CA ARG A 314 1.90 16.58 -0.95
C ARG A 314 3.23 16.17 -1.56
N PHE A 315 3.78 15.03 -1.22
CA PHE A 315 4.96 14.48 -1.89
C PHE A 315 4.71 14.22 -3.38
N GLY A 316 3.44 14.04 -3.78
CA GLY A 316 3.00 13.90 -5.16
C GLY A 316 2.75 15.22 -5.89
N TYR A 317 3.14 16.36 -5.33
CA TYR A 317 3.12 17.65 -6.02
C TYR A 317 4.49 17.94 -6.65
N THR A 318 4.47 18.47 -7.87
CA THR A 318 5.66 19.08 -8.49
C THR A 318 5.28 20.31 -9.29
N ASP A 319 6.18 21.28 -9.30
CA ASP A 319 6.14 22.47 -10.19
C ASP A 319 7.30 22.45 -11.21
N SER A 320 8.00 21.33 -11.27
CA SER A 320 9.11 21.14 -12.18
C SER A 320 8.90 19.87 -13.02
N ILE A 321 8.67 20.05 -14.31
CA ILE A 321 8.58 18.98 -15.30
C ILE A 321 9.56 19.25 -16.42
N ASP A 322 10.39 18.26 -16.76
CA ASP A 322 11.31 18.39 -17.87
C ASP A 322 10.66 17.94 -19.19
N PHE A 323 10.27 18.90 -20.00
CA PHE A 323 9.74 18.64 -21.34
C PHE A 323 10.77 18.22 -22.38
N LYS A 324 12.07 18.29 -22.07
CA LYS A 324 13.14 17.85 -22.98
C LYS A 324 13.25 16.32 -22.96
N SER A 325 13.04 15.70 -21.81
CA SER A 325 13.00 14.25 -21.67
C SER A 325 11.56 13.73 -21.73
N LYS A 326 11.14 13.22 -22.90
CA LYS A 326 9.81 12.64 -23.06
C LYS A 326 9.55 11.48 -22.07
N GLN A 327 10.56 10.65 -21.83
CA GLN A 327 10.43 9.52 -20.91
C GLN A 327 10.21 9.96 -19.47
N ASP A 328 10.94 10.98 -19.00
CA ASP A 328 10.82 11.47 -17.63
C ASP A 328 9.51 12.24 -17.42
N ALA A 329 9.07 13.01 -18.43
CA ALA A 329 7.76 13.63 -18.40
C ALA A 329 6.62 12.58 -18.36
N GLU A 330 6.73 11.48 -19.11
CA GLU A 330 5.77 10.38 -19.02
C GLU A 330 5.82 9.63 -17.69
N ARG A 331 7.00 9.42 -17.11
CA ARG A 331 7.16 8.85 -15.76
C ARG A 331 6.48 9.70 -14.72
N SER A 332 6.52 11.02 -14.88
CA SER A 332 5.87 11.96 -13.98
C SER A 332 4.36 11.73 -13.87
N LEU A 333 3.71 11.21 -14.93
CA LEU A 333 2.29 10.86 -14.89
C LEU A 333 1.96 9.76 -13.88
N GLY A 334 2.85 8.82 -13.67
CA GLY A 334 2.67 7.72 -12.71
C GLY A 334 3.20 8.01 -11.32
N ARG A 335 3.99 9.07 -11.14
CA ARG A 335 4.66 9.40 -9.88
C ARG A 335 4.00 10.54 -9.11
N PHE A 336 3.53 11.57 -9.83
CA PHE A 336 2.93 12.75 -9.22
C PHE A 336 1.41 12.70 -9.31
N PHE A 337 0.75 13.39 -8.39
CA PHE A 337 -0.71 13.51 -8.34
C PHE A 337 -1.19 14.82 -8.97
N LEU A 338 -0.39 15.86 -8.76
CA LEU A 338 -0.64 17.18 -9.32
C LEU A 338 0.66 17.80 -9.84
N ILE A 339 0.68 18.12 -11.12
CA ILE A 339 1.81 18.79 -11.78
C ILE A 339 1.38 20.22 -12.09
N ASN A 340 2.04 21.18 -11.45
CA ASN A 340 1.87 22.59 -11.76
C ASN A 340 2.86 22.98 -12.86
N ILE A 341 2.34 23.52 -13.94
CA ILE A 341 3.15 24.14 -14.99
C ILE A 341 3.26 25.61 -14.64
N ASP A 342 4.33 25.92 -13.89
CA ASP A 342 4.60 27.32 -13.53
C ASP A 342 5.12 28.08 -14.75
N GLU A 343 4.80 29.38 -14.84
CA GLU A 343 5.16 30.24 -15.97
C GLU A 343 4.72 29.65 -17.34
N PHE A 344 3.46 29.24 -17.43
CA PHE A 344 2.90 28.61 -18.63
C PHE A 344 3.13 29.42 -19.92
N ASP A 345 3.21 30.72 -19.79
CA ASP A 345 3.51 31.68 -20.90
C ASP A 345 4.91 31.47 -21.50
N GLN A 346 5.83 30.83 -20.80
CA GLN A 346 7.18 30.53 -21.30
C GLN A 346 7.29 29.23 -22.10
N ILE A 347 6.23 28.44 -22.15
CA ILE A 347 6.21 27.18 -22.88
C ILE A 347 6.29 27.43 -24.38
N SER A 348 7.33 26.87 -25.01
CA SER A 348 7.51 26.97 -26.47
C SER A 348 6.42 26.19 -27.22
N VAL A 349 6.14 26.62 -28.49
CA VAL A 349 5.15 25.98 -29.37
C VAL A 349 5.40 24.47 -29.53
N ASN A 350 6.67 24.06 -29.60
CA ASN A 350 7.05 22.63 -29.69
C ASN A 350 6.70 21.86 -28.45
N GLN A 351 6.83 22.46 -27.25
CA GLN A 351 6.46 21.83 -25.99
C GLN A 351 4.95 21.75 -25.81
N GLN A 352 4.18 22.70 -26.36
CA GLN A 352 2.71 22.67 -26.27
C GLN A 352 2.12 21.43 -26.95
N GLY A 353 2.65 20.99 -28.09
CA GLY A 353 2.22 19.76 -28.76
C GLY A 353 2.43 18.52 -27.87
N PHE A 354 3.57 18.46 -27.22
CA PHE A 354 3.86 17.36 -26.30
C PHE A 354 3.02 17.43 -25.00
N LEU A 355 2.79 18.62 -24.48
CA LEU A 355 1.90 18.82 -23.33
C LEU A 355 0.48 18.34 -23.63
N LYS A 356 -0.08 18.68 -24.83
CA LYS A 356 -1.39 18.16 -25.25
C LYS A 356 -1.42 16.64 -25.26
N HIS A 357 -0.36 15.99 -25.75
CA HIS A 357 -0.23 14.54 -25.70
C HIS A 357 -0.25 14.02 -24.27
N LEU A 358 0.50 14.63 -23.33
CA LEU A 358 0.52 14.23 -21.91
C LEU A 358 -0.85 14.42 -21.24
N LEU A 359 -1.57 15.49 -21.55
CA LEU A 359 -2.91 15.73 -21.01
C LEU A 359 -3.90 14.65 -21.43
N GLN A 360 -3.86 14.20 -22.67
CA GLN A 360 -4.78 13.24 -23.26
C GLN A 360 -4.44 11.78 -22.90
N LYS A 361 -3.19 11.50 -22.50
CA LYS A 361 -2.71 10.13 -22.29
C LYS A 361 -3.33 9.52 -21.03
N PRO A 362 -4.12 8.44 -21.12
CA PRO A 362 -4.79 7.86 -19.96
C PRO A 362 -3.84 7.03 -19.09
N VAL A 363 -2.82 6.43 -19.69
CA VAL A 363 -1.81 5.59 -19.04
C VAL A 363 -0.43 5.93 -19.60
N ALA A 364 0.62 5.71 -18.83
CA ALA A 364 1.99 5.86 -19.30
C ALA A 364 2.57 4.49 -19.68
N ASN A 365 3.22 4.41 -20.84
CA ASN A 365 3.90 3.20 -21.30
C ASN A 365 5.41 3.39 -21.16
N LEU A 366 5.99 2.80 -20.14
CA LEU A 366 7.39 3.01 -19.80
C LEU A 366 8.16 1.71 -19.74
N ARG A 367 9.42 1.78 -20.15
CA ARG A 367 10.38 0.73 -19.89
C ARG A 367 11.03 0.97 -18.53
N LYS A 368 10.97 -0.03 -17.64
CA LYS A 368 11.73 0.06 -16.38
C LYS A 368 13.22 0.15 -16.67
N PRO A 369 13.99 0.89 -15.86
CA PRO A 369 15.45 0.84 -15.94
C PRO A 369 15.91 -0.62 -15.88
N TYR A 370 16.77 -1.01 -16.84
CA TYR A 370 17.27 -2.38 -17.00
C TYR A 370 16.21 -3.45 -17.38
N GLY A 371 14.97 -3.06 -17.63
CA GLY A 371 13.91 -3.94 -18.11
C GLY A 371 13.86 -4.01 -19.64
N THR A 372 13.54 -5.18 -20.18
CA THR A 372 13.34 -5.37 -21.64
C THR A 372 11.91 -5.08 -22.08
N ALA A 373 10.93 -5.25 -21.18
CA ALA A 373 9.52 -5.08 -21.46
C ALA A 373 9.03 -3.65 -21.19
N ILE A 374 8.17 -3.16 -22.09
CA ILE A 374 7.38 -1.94 -21.85
C ILE A 374 6.25 -2.34 -20.91
N GLN A 375 6.08 -1.59 -19.83
CA GLN A 375 5.00 -1.77 -18.87
C GLN A 375 4.05 -0.58 -18.91
N GLU A 376 2.77 -0.87 -18.85
CA GLU A 376 1.76 0.14 -18.62
C GLU A 376 1.82 0.58 -17.17
N ILE A 377 1.96 1.88 -16.96
CA ILE A 377 1.98 2.49 -15.63
C ILE A 377 0.70 3.29 -15.47
N ARG A 378 0.03 3.08 -14.34
CA ARG A 378 -1.14 3.84 -13.94
C ARG A 378 -0.82 5.33 -13.92
N ARG A 379 -1.72 6.14 -14.48
CA ARG A 379 -1.67 7.58 -14.38
C ARG A 379 -2.31 8.03 -13.07
N TYR A 380 -1.59 8.86 -12.31
CA TYR A 380 -2.12 9.59 -11.16
C TYR A 380 -2.22 11.09 -11.46
N ALA A 381 -1.35 11.62 -12.32
CA ALA A 381 -1.18 13.04 -12.49
C ALA A 381 -2.32 13.71 -13.21
N SER A 382 -2.77 14.82 -12.66
CA SER A 382 -3.48 15.88 -13.36
C SER A 382 -2.63 17.15 -13.41
N PHE A 383 -2.95 18.03 -14.33
CA PHE A 383 -2.19 19.26 -14.54
C PHE A 383 -2.99 20.47 -14.07
N ILE A 384 -2.27 21.46 -13.58
CA ILE A 384 -2.71 22.82 -13.34
C ILE A 384 -1.61 23.74 -13.85
N ALA A 385 -1.92 24.97 -14.23
CA ALA A 385 -0.92 25.90 -14.72
C ALA A 385 -1.06 27.27 -14.07
N THR A 386 0.04 27.99 -14.02
CA THR A 386 0.08 29.39 -13.54
C THR A 386 0.76 30.26 -14.59
N SER A 387 0.30 31.51 -14.73
CA SER A 387 0.90 32.53 -15.59
C SER A 387 0.85 33.88 -14.93
N ASN A 388 1.81 34.73 -15.24
CA ASN A 388 1.87 36.13 -14.81
C ASN A 388 1.34 37.09 -15.89
N GLN A 389 1.19 36.63 -17.11
CA GLN A 389 0.70 37.43 -18.22
C GLN A 389 -0.84 37.36 -18.30
N LYS A 390 -1.45 38.48 -18.69
CA LYS A 390 -2.89 38.60 -18.85
C LYS A 390 -3.36 38.41 -20.29
N ASP A 391 -2.43 38.41 -21.26
CA ASP A 391 -2.70 38.38 -22.69
C ASP A 391 -2.26 37.05 -23.32
#